data_336d67497c9071d6c138e0d1c4cf640e
#
_entry.id   336d67497c9071d6c138e0d1c4cf640e
#
_cell.length_a   1.000
_cell.length_b   1.000
_cell.length_c   1.000
_cell.angle_alpha   90.00
_cell.angle_beta   90.00
_cell.angle_gamma   90.00
#
_symmetry.space_group_name_H-M   'P 1'
#
loop_
_entity.id
_entity.type
_entity.pdbx_description
1 polymer ?
#
loop_
_entity_poly.entity_id
_entity_poly.type
_entity_poly.pdbx_seq_one_letter_code
_entity_poly.pdbx_strand_id
1 'polypeptide(L)'
;MLTYFVPDFMKPISDKYSLIIIGGGIVGLSSAITWSKNHDTAQYPVLLLEKQPIVGGMVTTFKRKGYAFDTAQLIPDPLELFKYFEIDCELKEFENYFARIFLVNNNNTTEIRIPSGYDQFKEMLLERYPSQKIAIDKFFSYSKKMFEELQYLKLEPTVLDLFSLLLKCPKTVRNSNKTFLEYFEMFGFSDQELTAIFDVFAAFSGLPAERTVAMMTVAAMNTSLLGVWRPAKGFIHLPHAMKRKAIDLGCEIRTRTTVSKIVVHNGRAAGVELNTGEFIKADTIISTVDTKVAINDLIGMDILKKVNAGYARKAKRVTMSPSAITISLGLDESIDLYSLGLDCGYNVITTGKGTFEKLFKAFDNSEYLLDEKCFHTAVICPSLTTGGKPVVIIRVVPMPMANWKQLRETDYALYTKKKEEIADFYIRQVERYLIPNLSRHIVVRDIATPATFERYSGSASGSNYDMSPYPDNFGLKRLSTRTPIKGLFLPKFSHGIWPSMQSGIQVVDMILGGRIMNGYSRYREHK
;
A
#
# COMPACT_ATOMS: atom_id res chain seq x y z
N MET A 1 -8.85 -23.41 26.74
CA MET A 1 -9.10 -24.67 26.04
C MET A 1 -10.52 -24.69 25.59
N LEU A 2 -10.76 -24.49 24.30
CA LEU A 2 -11.94 -24.93 23.54
C LEU A 2 -11.75 -24.40 22.12
N THR A 3 -11.11 -25.25 21.33
CA THR A 3 -10.99 -25.14 19.88
C THR A 3 -12.34 -25.43 19.27
N TYR A 4 -13.05 -24.42 18.81
CA TYR A 4 -14.14 -24.63 17.86
C TYR A 4 -13.55 -24.90 16.48
N PHE A 5 -13.36 -26.19 16.17
CA PHE A 5 -13.24 -26.69 14.82
C PHE A 5 -14.65 -26.57 14.20
N VAL A 6 -14.89 -25.58 13.39
CA VAL A 6 -16.04 -25.57 12.46
C VAL A 6 -15.56 -26.36 11.24
N PRO A 7 -16.16 -27.51 10.91
CA PRO A 7 -15.83 -28.21 9.69
C PRO A 7 -16.22 -27.32 8.51
N ASP A 8 -15.27 -27.01 7.62
CA ASP A 8 -15.57 -26.46 6.30
C ASP A 8 -16.47 -27.47 5.58
N PHE A 9 -17.76 -27.17 5.49
CA PHE A 9 -18.68 -27.89 4.61
C PHE A 9 -18.17 -27.66 3.19
N MET A 10 -17.51 -28.67 2.63
CA MET A 10 -17.18 -28.71 1.21
C MET A 10 -18.50 -28.68 0.43
N LYS A 11 -18.85 -27.51 -0.13
CA LYS A 11 -19.79 -27.46 -1.25
C LYS A 11 -19.19 -28.30 -2.37
N PRO A 12 -20.04 -28.99 -3.18
CA PRO A 12 -19.53 -29.72 -4.33
C PRO A 12 -18.71 -28.77 -5.19
N ILE A 13 -17.47 -29.17 -5.48
CA ILE A 13 -16.55 -28.43 -6.33
C ILE A 13 -17.25 -28.20 -7.65
N SER A 14 -17.46 -26.94 -8.02
CA SER A 14 -17.98 -26.62 -9.35
C SER A 14 -16.95 -27.08 -10.37
N ASP A 15 -17.35 -27.84 -11.40
CA ASP A 15 -16.45 -28.28 -12.47
C ASP A 15 -15.81 -27.09 -13.20
N LYS A 16 -16.38 -25.91 -13.04
CA LYS A 16 -15.91 -24.68 -13.67
C LYS A 16 -16.38 -23.43 -12.91
N TYR A 17 -15.48 -22.47 -12.70
CA TYR A 17 -15.80 -21.17 -12.11
C TYR A 17 -15.94 -20.09 -13.20
N SER A 18 -16.87 -19.16 -13.00
CA SER A 18 -16.96 -17.96 -13.84
C SER A 18 -15.79 -17.00 -13.58
N LEU A 19 -15.35 -16.95 -12.32
CA LEU A 19 -14.21 -16.15 -11.91
C LEU A 19 -13.32 -16.91 -10.91
N ILE A 20 -12.01 -16.99 -11.18
CA ILE A 20 -10.99 -17.33 -10.19
C ILE A 20 -10.18 -16.08 -9.84
N ILE A 21 -10.00 -15.84 -8.54
CA ILE A 21 -9.16 -14.77 -8.00
C ILE A 21 -7.95 -15.40 -7.33
N ILE A 22 -6.74 -15.05 -7.79
CA ILE A 22 -5.48 -15.53 -7.21
C ILE A 22 -4.94 -14.46 -6.27
N GLY A 23 -4.87 -14.78 -4.98
CA GLY A 23 -4.42 -13.90 -3.91
C GLY A 23 -5.55 -13.32 -3.06
N GLY A 24 -5.51 -13.62 -1.75
CA GLY A 24 -6.48 -13.19 -0.74
C GLY A 24 -6.12 -11.88 -0.04
N GLY A 25 -5.33 -11.01 -0.68
CA GLY A 25 -5.07 -9.65 -0.20
C GLY A 25 -6.28 -8.73 -0.39
N ILE A 26 -6.14 -7.45 0.00
CA ILE A 26 -7.25 -6.47 -0.06
C ILE A 26 -7.84 -6.35 -1.47
N VAL A 27 -7.01 -6.33 -2.52
CA VAL A 27 -7.47 -6.28 -3.93
C VAL A 27 -8.33 -7.51 -4.27
N GLY A 28 -7.86 -8.71 -3.90
CA GLY A 28 -8.59 -9.96 -4.17
C GLY A 28 -9.93 -10.04 -3.43
N LEU A 29 -9.93 -9.70 -2.15
CA LEU A 29 -11.17 -9.66 -1.34
C LEU A 29 -12.16 -8.62 -1.88
N SER A 30 -11.67 -7.43 -2.27
CA SER A 30 -12.51 -6.39 -2.89
C SER A 30 -13.10 -6.85 -4.21
N SER A 31 -12.30 -7.55 -5.04
CA SER A 31 -12.78 -8.14 -6.30
C SER A 31 -13.84 -9.20 -6.05
N ALA A 32 -13.63 -10.07 -5.05
CA ALA A 32 -14.59 -11.12 -4.69
C ALA A 32 -15.93 -10.54 -4.25
N ILE A 33 -15.92 -9.58 -3.30
CA ILE A 33 -17.13 -8.91 -2.83
C ILE A 33 -17.83 -8.19 -3.99
N THR A 34 -17.07 -7.43 -4.81
CA THR A 34 -17.65 -6.68 -5.93
C THR A 34 -18.28 -7.61 -6.96
N TRP A 35 -17.64 -8.72 -7.31
CA TRP A 35 -18.21 -9.72 -8.20
C TRP A 35 -19.51 -10.29 -7.64
N SER A 36 -19.48 -10.76 -6.39
CA SER A 36 -20.62 -11.42 -5.74
C SER A 36 -21.79 -10.47 -5.47
N LYS A 37 -21.54 -9.16 -5.32
CA LYS A 37 -22.63 -8.15 -5.24
C LYS A 37 -23.35 -7.90 -6.57
N ASN A 38 -22.70 -8.22 -7.70
CA ASN A 38 -23.22 -7.92 -9.03
C ASN A 38 -23.65 -9.18 -9.82
N HIS A 39 -23.52 -10.37 -9.21
CA HIS A 39 -23.90 -11.64 -9.83
C HIS A 39 -24.58 -12.56 -8.81
N ASP A 40 -25.50 -13.38 -9.31
CA ASP A 40 -25.91 -14.59 -8.59
C ASP A 40 -24.75 -15.60 -8.62
N THR A 41 -24.13 -15.84 -7.47
CA THR A 41 -22.97 -16.72 -7.35
C THR A 41 -23.31 -18.20 -7.56
N ALA A 42 -24.58 -18.58 -7.49
CA ALA A 42 -25.01 -19.93 -7.87
C ALA A 42 -24.91 -20.14 -9.40
N GLN A 43 -25.21 -19.10 -10.17
CA GLN A 43 -25.10 -19.13 -11.64
C GLN A 43 -23.68 -18.72 -12.12
N TYR A 44 -23.02 -17.80 -11.42
CA TYR A 44 -21.69 -17.27 -11.75
C TYR A 44 -20.70 -17.52 -10.60
N PRO A 45 -20.31 -18.78 -10.36
CA PRO A 45 -19.49 -19.15 -9.22
C PRO A 45 -18.13 -18.46 -9.24
N VAL A 46 -17.70 -18.00 -8.06
CA VAL A 46 -16.43 -17.31 -7.84
C VAL A 46 -15.60 -18.03 -6.78
N LEU A 47 -14.31 -18.23 -7.09
CA LEU A 47 -13.33 -18.87 -6.21
C LEU A 47 -12.16 -17.93 -5.95
N LEU A 48 -11.82 -17.70 -4.68
CA LEU A 48 -10.61 -17.02 -4.27
C LEU A 48 -9.62 -18.02 -3.68
N LEU A 49 -8.40 -18.01 -4.21
CA LEU A 49 -7.30 -18.90 -3.82
C LEU A 49 -6.20 -18.09 -3.10
N GLU A 50 -5.89 -18.47 -1.86
CA GLU A 50 -4.84 -17.85 -1.05
C GLU A 50 -3.84 -18.91 -0.56
N LYS A 51 -2.52 -18.66 -0.77
CA LYS A 51 -1.46 -19.57 -0.36
C LYS A 51 -1.24 -19.61 1.16
N GLN A 52 -1.48 -18.49 1.84
CA GLN A 52 -1.32 -18.39 3.29
C GLN A 52 -2.52 -19.01 4.03
N PRO A 53 -2.37 -19.39 5.31
CA PRO A 53 -3.48 -19.91 6.12
C PRO A 53 -4.55 -18.85 6.43
N ILE A 54 -4.22 -17.57 6.25
CA ILE A 54 -5.11 -16.43 6.50
C ILE A 54 -5.12 -15.49 5.29
N VAL A 55 -6.23 -14.81 5.08
CA VAL A 55 -6.35 -13.73 4.08
C VAL A 55 -5.78 -12.42 4.63
N GLY A 56 -5.56 -11.43 3.75
CA GLY A 56 -5.13 -10.08 4.11
C GLY A 56 -3.86 -9.64 3.38
N GLY A 57 -3.02 -10.58 2.95
CA GLY A 57 -1.77 -10.25 2.28
C GLY A 57 -0.86 -9.43 3.18
N MET A 58 -0.53 -8.20 2.75
CA MET A 58 0.28 -7.24 3.53
C MET A 58 -0.50 -6.52 4.64
N VAL A 59 -1.82 -6.71 4.73
CA VAL A 59 -2.68 -6.08 5.75
C VAL A 59 -3.06 -7.13 6.80
N THR A 60 -2.30 -7.20 7.89
CA THR A 60 -2.51 -8.19 8.94
C THR A 60 -1.98 -7.70 10.29
N THR A 61 -2.20 -8.48 11.33
CA THR A 61 -1.61 -8.34 12.66
C THR A 61 -1.00 -9.68 13.05
N PHE A 62 0.26 -9.71 13.43
CA PHE A 62 0.90 -10.92 13.97
C PHE A 62 1.19 -10.80 15.47
N LYS A 63 1.34 -11.93 16.14
CA LYS A 63 1.60 -11.96 17.59
C LYS A 63 2.96 -12.59 17.91
N ARG A 64 3.67 -12.00 18.87
CA ARG A 64 4.90 -12.54 19.46
C ARG A 64 4.89 -12.33 20.96
N LYS A 65 5.03 -13.40 21.75
CA LYS A 65 5.08 -13.36 23.22
C LYS A 65 3.95 -12.52 23.85
N GLY A 66 2.74 -12.59 23.27
CA GLY A 66 1.57 -11.87 23.75
C GLY A 66 1.43 -10.41 23.28
N TYR A 67 2.39 -9.90 22.50
CA TYR A 67 2.30 -8.59 21.84
C TYR A 67 1.69 -8.74 20.44
N ALA A 68 0.88 -7.75 20.02
CA ALA A 68 0.22 -7.71 18.72
C ALA A 68 0.83 -6.60 17.85
N PHE A 69 1.35 -6.97 16.68
CA PHE A 69 2.05 -6.07 15.76
C PHE A 69 1.29 -5.95 14.44
N ASP A 70 0.85 -4.75 14.12
CA ASP A 70 0.22 -4.45 12.84
C ASP A 70 1.24 -4.30 11.71
N THR A 71 0.94 -4.83 10.54
CA THR A 71 1.80 -4.69 9.35
C THR A 71 1.43 -3.49 8.49
N ALA A 72 0.16 -3.03 8.57
CA ALA A 72 -0.32 -1.79 7.97
C ALA A 72 -0.39 -0.68 9.03
N GLN A 73 -0.61 0.57 8.58
CA GLN A 73 -0.45 1.72 9.47
C GLN A 73 -1.72 2.56 9.55
N LEU A 74 -2.23 3.05 8.43
CA LEU A 74 -3.38 3.94 8.34
C LEU A 74 -4.25 3.58 7.14
N ILE A 75 -5.49 4.06 7.19
CA ILE A 75 -6.43 4.03 6.07
C ILE A 75 -6.93 5.46 5.85
N PRO A 76 -6.43 6.19 4.85
CA PRO A 76 -6.96 7.49 4.48
C PRO A 76 -8.37 7.35 3.92
N ASP A 77 -9.30 8.19 4.38
CA ASP A 77 -10.68 8.34 3.90
C ASP A 77 -11.41 7.01 3.55
N PRO A 78 -11.57 6.07 4.50
CA PRO A 78 -12.10 4.74 4.20
C PRO A 78 -13.64 4.67 4.13
N LEU A 79 -14.36 5.66 4.66
CA LEU A 79 -15.77 5.52 5.08
C LEU A 79 -16.70 5.14 3.92
N GLU A 80 -16.56 5.76 2.75
CA GLU A 80 -17.39 5.43 1.59
C GLU A 80 -17.14 4.02 1.06
N LEU A 81 -15.87 3.57 1.05
CA LEU A 81 -15.53 2.21 0.64
C LEU A 81 -16.04 1.17 1.63
N PHE A 82 -15.94 1.44 2.93
CA PHE A 82 -16.49 0.55 3.96
C PHE A 82 -18.01 0.43 3.84
N LYS A 83 -18.71 1.54 3.56
CA LYS A 83 -20.15 1.54 3.26
C LYS A 83 -20.46 0.76 1.98
N TYR A 84 -19.70 0.97 0.89
CA TYR A 84 -19.90 0.24 -0.36
C TYR A 84 -19.76 -1.28 -0.18
N PHE A 85 -18.72 -1.71 0.54
CA PHE A 85 -18.45 -3.12 0.80
C PHE A 85 -19.29 -3.69 1.95
N GLU A 86 -20.02 -2.85 2.70
CA GLU A 86 -20.78 -3.23 3.91
C GLU A 86 -19.89 -3.98 4.90
N ILE A 87 -18.71 -3.43 5.18
CA ILE A 87 -17.68 -4.04 6.04
C ILE A 87 -17.99 -3.72 7.50
N ASP A 88 -18.23 -4.76 8.30
CA ASP A 88 -18.33 -4.68 9.76
C ASP A 88 -16.92 -4.71 10.37
N CYS A 89 -16.28 -3.54 10.43
CA CYS A 89 -14.99 -3.34 11.05
C CYS A 89 -14.96 -1.95 11.70
N GLU A 90 -14.94 -1.94 13.02
CA GLU A 90 -14.88 -0.71 13.81
C GLU A 90 -13.60 0.06 13.50
N LEU A 91 -13.74 1.35 13.19
CA LEU A 91 -12.65 2.26 12.87
C LEU A 91 -12.50 3.32 13.96
N LYS A 92 -11.26 3.68 14.25
CA LYS A 92 -10.91 4.81 15.12
C LYS A 92 -10.19 5.87 14.29
N GLU A 93 -10.67 7.09 14.37
CA GLU A 93 -10.14 8.27 13.68
C GLU A 93 -9.01 8.92 14.48
N PHE A 94 -8.05 9.51 13.79
CA PHE A 94 -7.06 10.43 14.36
C PHE A 94 -7.54 11.87 14.15
N GLU A 95 -8.36 12.36 15.10
CA GLU A 95 -9.11 13.61 14.96
C GLU A 95 -8.23 14.87 15.00
N ASN A 96 -7.21 14.89 15.86
CA ASN A 96 -6.42 16.09 16.10
C ASN A 96 -5.25 16.25 15.12
N TYR A 97 -4.42 15.22 15.02
CA TYR A 97 -3.20 15.24 14.20
C TYR A 97 -3.06 13.98 13.38
N PHE A 98 -2.89 14.20 12.09
CA PHE A 98 -2.56 13.14 11.16
C PHE A 98 -1.13 12.62 11.37
N ALA A 99 -0.16 13.56 11.55
CA ALA A 99 1.23 13.20 11.74
C ALA A 99 1.97 14.23 12.62
N ARG A 100 3.06 13.78 13.24
CA ARG A 100 4.09 14.64 13.84
C ARG A 100 5.40 14.43 13.11
N ILE A 101 6.08 15.50 12.75
CA ILE A 101 7.39 15.47 12.11
C ILE A 101 8.41 16.06 13.07
N PHE A 102 9.44 15.29 13.35
CA PHE A 102 10.62 15.72 14.10
C PHE A 102 11.73 15.96 13.08
N LEU A 103 11.90 17.23 12.72
CA LEU A 103 12.95 17.65 11.80
C LEU A 103 14.24 17.88 12.57
N VAL A 104 15.22 17.00 12.34
CA VAL A 104 16.51 17.03 12.99
C VAL A 104 17.50 17.82 12.12
N ASN A 105 18.04 18.90 12.67
CA ASN A 105 19.03 19.71 12.00
C ASN A 105 20.20 20.03 12.97
N ASN A 106 21.35 19.41 12.72
CA ASN A 106 22.58 19.48 13.52
C ASN A 106 22.36 19.15 15.02
N ASN A 107 22.00 19.90 15.91
CA ASN A 107 21.70 19.58 17.31
C ASN A 107 20.31 20.08 17.75
N ASN A 108 19.57 20.66 16.81
CA ASN A 108 18.22 21.15 17.07
C ASN A 108 17.18 20.22 16.47
N THR A 109 16.09 20.04 17.19
CA THR A 109 14.93 19.29 16.70
C THR A 109 13.73 20.21 16.69
N THR A 110 13.10 20.36 15.53
CA THR A 110 11.87 21.11 15.37
C THR A 110 10.71 20.14 15.25
N GLU A 111 9.73 20.24 16.16
CA GLU A 111 8.48 19.48 16.06
C GLU A 111 7.47 20.26 15.19
N ILE A 112 6.86 19.57 14.24
CA ILE A 112 5.81 20.09 13.38
C ILE A 112 4.63 19.12 13.46
N ARG A 113 3.48 19.61 13.89
CA ARG A 113 2.24 18.82 13.97
C ARG A 113 1.39 19.11 12.75
N ILE A 114 1.08 18.07 11.99
CA ILE A 114 0.21 18.19 10.82
C ILE A 114 -1.21 17.87 11.27
N PRO A 115 -2.11 18.88 11.31
CA PRO A 115 -3.48 18.66 11.74
C PRO A 115 -4.24 17.80 10.73
N SER A 116 -5.25 17.09 11.23
CA SER A 116 -6.28 16.49 10.40
C SER A 116 -7.17 17.61 9.85
N GLY A 117 -7.43 17.61 8.54
CA GLY A 117 -8.22 18.64 7.87
C GLY A 117 -7.41 19.48 6.89
N TYR A 118 -8.02 19.68 5.73
CA TYR A 118 -7.38 20.41 4.61
C TYR A 118 -7.15 21.89 4.92
N ASP A 119 -8.18 22.56 5.45
CA ASP A 119 -8.12 23.97 5.77
C ASP A 119 -7.24 24.22 7.00
N GLN A 120 -7.32 23.39 8.02
CA GLN A 120 -6.48 23.44 9.21
C GLN A 120 -4.99 23.30 8.88
N PHE A 121 -4.65 22.37 7.96
CA PHE A 121 -3.27 22.21 7.52
C PHE A 121 -2.78 23.43 6.75
N LYS A 122 -3.62 23.97 5.86
CA LYS A 122 -3.30 25.20 5.13
C LYS A 122 -3.10 26.39 6.06
N GLU A 123 -3.98 26.58 7.04
CA GLU A 123 -3.89 27.64 8.05
C GLU A 123 -2.60 27.53 8.87
N MET A 124 -2.28 26.34 9.37
CA MET A 124 -1.03 26.08 10.09
C MET A 124 0.20 26.47 9.26
N LEU A 125 0.21 26.17 7.95
CA LEU A 125 1.30 26.56 7.06
C LEU A 125 1.35 28.08 6.83
N LEU A 126 0.23 28.75 6.70
CA LEU A 126 0.16 30.21 6.53
C LEU A 126 0.64 30.97 7.77
N GLU A 127 0.31 30.47 8.96
CA GLU A 127 0.78 31.02 10.24
C GLU A 127 2.29 30.83 10.42
N ARG A 128 2.79 29.63 10.10
CA ARG A 128 4.21 29.28 10.29
C ARG A 128 5.11 29.91 9.24
N TYR A 129 4.65 30.03 7.99
CA TYR A 129 5.41 30.52 6.84
C TYR A 129 4.74 31.69 6.13
N PRO A 130 4.52 32.85 6.82
CA PRO A 130 3.80 33.98 6.24
C PRO A 130 4.44 34.57 4.98
N SER A 131 5.78 34.46 4.86
CA SER A 131 6.52 34.87 3.65
C SER A 131 6.20 34.01 2.42
N GLN A 132 5.68 32.79 2.61
CA GLN A 132 5.32 31.85 1.55
C GLN A 132 3.83 31.86 1.20
N LYS A 133 3.04 32.80 1.74
CA LYS A 133 1.58 32.86 1.61
C LYS A 133 1.08 32.68 0.19
N ILE A 134 1.64 33.40 -0.77
CA ILE A 134 1.23 33.33 -2.19
C ILE A 134 1.47 31.92 -2.77
N ALA A 135 2.61 31.30 -2.45
CA ALA A 135 2.95 29.95 -2.91
C ALA A 135 2.00 28.92 -2.29
N ILE A 136 1.75 29.01 -0.98
CA ILE A 136 0.83 28.13 -0.25
C ILE A 136 -0.58 28.21 -0.82
N ASP A 137 -1.14 29.41 -0.97
CA ASP A 137 -2.49 29.61 -1.52
C ASP A 137 -2.64 29.04 -2.93
N LYS A 138 -1.67 29.29 -3.80
CA LYS A 138 -1.66 28.74 -5.16
C LYS A 138 -1.55 27.22 -5.17
N PHE A 139 -0.64 26.65 -4.37
CA PHE A 139 -0.44 25.21 -4.28
C PHE A 139 -1.71 24.50 -3.82
N PHE A 140 -2.30 24.92 -2.70
CA PHE A 140 -3.51 24.29 -2.16
C PHE A 140 -4.69 24.39 -3.13
N SER A 141 -4.96 25.59 -3.69
CA SER A 141 -6.03 25.76 -4.68
C SER A 141 -5.83 24.91 -5.93
N TYR A 142 -4.60 24.79 -6.42
CA TYR A 142 -4.29 23.99 -7.61
C TYR A 142 -4.37 22.50 -7.32
N SER A 143 -3.81 22.05 -6.19
CA SER A 143 -3.79 20.64 -5.77
C SER A 143 -5.20 20.12 -5.49
N LYS A 144 -6.07 20.91 -4.84
CA LYS A 144 -7.47 20.56 -4.62
C LYS A 144 -8.20 20.31 -5.96
N LYS A 145 -8.07 21.25 -6.91
CA LYS A 145 -8.66 21.09 -8.24
C LYS A 145 -8.11 19.91 -9.01
N MET A 146 -6.80 19.64 -8.90
CA MET A 146 -6.18 18.45 -9.52
C MET A 146 -6.70 17.15 -8.87
N PHE A 147 -6.89 17.15 -7.55
CA PHE A 147 -7.48 16.01 -6.83
C PHE A 147 -8.93 15.76 -7.25
N GLU A 148 -9.74 16.81 -7.40
CA GLU A 148 -11.13 16.73 -7.91
C GLU A 148 -11.17 16.14 -9.33
N GLU A 149 -10.19 16.44 -10.18
CA GLU A 149 -10.09 15.87 -11.53
C GLU A 149 -9.84 14.35 -11.52
N LEU A 150 -9.20 13.79 -10.46
CA LEU A 150 -8.87 12.36 -10.39
C LEU A 150 -10.10 11.44 -10.43
N GLN A 151 -11.26 11.93 -10.02
CA GLN A 151 -12.52 11.18 -10.09
C GLN A 151 -12.93 10.81 -11.53
N TYR A 152 -12.47 11.56 -12.53
CA TYR A 152 -12.77 11.30 -13.94
C TYR A 152 -11.79 10.33 -14.60
N LEU A 153 -10.72 9.93 -13.89
CA LEU A 153 -9.72 9.02 -14.43
C LEU A 153 -10.24 7.59 -14.48
N LYS A 154 -10.13 6.98 -15.66
CA LYS A 154 -10.36 5.55 -15.85
C LYS A 154 -9.03 4.81 -15.85
N LEU A 155 -8.99 3.58 -15.35
CA LEU A 155 -7.80 2.72 -15.39
C LEU A 155 -7.30 2.47 -16.82
N GLU A 156 -8.23 2.25 -17.74
CA GLU A 156 -7.98 2.02 -19.16
C GLU A 156 -8.91 2.90 -19.98
N PRO A 157 -8.52 4.17 -20.21
CA PRO A 157 -9.33 5.09 -20.99
C PRO A 157 -9.36 4.67 -22.46
N THR A 158 -10.53 4.77 -23.09
CA THR A 158 -10.69 4.68 -24.53
C THR A 158 -10.16 5.94 -25.22
N VAL A 159 -10.05 5.92 -26.55
CA VAL A 159 -9.64 7.12 -27.32
C VAL A 159 -10.61 8.29 -27.06
N LEU A 160 -11.91 8.03 -26.95
CA LEU A 160 -12.91 9.05 -26.62
C LEU A 160 -12.75 9.58 -25.20
N ASP A 161 -12.42 8.68 -24.25
CA ASP A 161 -12.11 9.10 -22.88
C ASP A 161 -10.88 10.02 -22.83
N LEU A 162 -9.85 9.78 -23.65
CA LEU A 162 -8.66 10.64 -23.71
C LEU A 162 -9.00 12.07 -24.15
N PHE A 163 -9.88 12.26 -25.12
CA PHE A 163 -10.38 13.58 -25.49
C PHE A 163 -11.18 14.23 -24.36
N SER A 164 -12.04 13.46 -23.70
CA SER A 164 -12.79 13.94 -22.52
C SER A 164 -11.88 14.35 -21.36
N LEU A 165 -10.77 13.63 -21.15
CA LEU A 165 -9.79 13.96 -20.10
C LEU A 165 -9.09 15.30 -20.34
N LEU A 166 -8.79 15.66 -21.61
CA LEU A 166 -8.21 16.96 -21.93
C LEU A 166 -9.10 18.13 -21.50
N LEU A 167 -10.42 17.96 -21.55
CA LEU A 167 -11.40 18.97 -21.15
C LEU A 167 -11.71 18.94 -19.66
N LYS A 168 -11.87 17.74 -19.08
CA LYS A 168 -12.31 17.55 -17.69
C LYS A 168 -11.17 17.52 -16.69
N CYS A 169 -9.96 17.15 -17.12
CA CYS A 169 -8.79 16.92 -16.26
C CYS A 169 -7.55 17.70 -16.73
N PRO A 170 -7.65 19.00 -17.06
CA PRO A 170 -6.54 19.75 -17.68
C PRO A 170 -5.30 19.84 -16.77
N LYS A 171 -5.48 19.94 -15.44
CA LYS A 171 -4.35 19.99 -14.51
C LYS A 171 -3.67 18.63 -14.36
N THR A 172 -4.45 17.57 -14.28
CA THR A 172 -3.97 16.19 -14.19
C THR A 172 -3.20 15.81 -15.46
N VAL A 173 -3.73 16.12 -16.64
CA VAL A 173 -3.05 15.86 -17.92
C VAL A 173 -1.75 16.64 -18.02
N ARG A 174 -1.76 17.94 -17.69
CA ARG A 174 -0.54 18.79 -17.72
C ARG A 174 0.57 18.28 -16.80
N ASN A 175 0.21 17.63 -15.69
CA ASN A 175 1.17 17.18 -14.66
C ASN A 175 1.37 15.65 -14.65
N SER A 176 0.79 14.92 -15.61
CA SER A 176 0.80 13.44 -15.65
C SER A 176 2.18 12.80 -15.70
N ASN A 177 3.18 13.53 -16.23
CA ASN A 177 4.56 13.06 -16.36
C ASN A 177 5.53 13.76 -15.39
N LYS A 178 5.05 14.67 -14.52
CA LYS A 178 5.91 15.36 -13.56
C LYS A 178 6.13 14.53 -12.32
N THR A 179 7.33 14.62 -11.77
CA THR A 179 7.60 14.23 -10.40
C THR A 179 6.92 15.18 -9.42
N PHE A 180 6.80 14.78 -8.17
CA PHE A 180 6.21 15.67 -7.16
C PHE A 180 7.11 16.88 -6.89
N LEU A 181 8.44 16.72 -6.94
CA LEU A 181 9.37 17.84 -6.81
C LEU A 181 9.17 18.86 -7.93
N GLU A 182 9.15 18.44 -9.21
CA GLU A 182 8.89 19.32 -10.36
C GLU A 182 7.53 20.03 -10.27
N TYR A 183 6.53 19.34 -9.74
CA TYR A 183 5.20 19.92 -9.48
C TYR A 183 5.26 20.95 -8.35
N PHE A 184 5.95 20.66 -7.26
CA PHE A 184 6.08 21.54 -6.11
C PHE A 184 6.86 22.81 -6.45
N GLU A 185 7.93 22.71 -7.23
CA GLU A 185 8.74 23.85 -7.70
C GLU A 185 7.97 24.85 -8.55
N MET A 186 6.88 24.43 -9.22
CA MET A 186 6.03 25.35 -10.00
C MET A 186 5.40 26.47 -9.17
N PHE A 187 5.32 26.33 -7.86
CA PHE A 187 4.68 27.29 -6.96
C PHE A 187 5.66 28.27 -6.33
N GLY A 188 6.98 28.05 -6.52
CA GLY A 188 8.02 28.97 -6.08
C GLY A 188 8.31 28.89 -4.57
N PHE A 189 8.13 27.73 -3.95
CA PHE A 189 8.54 27.52 -2.57
C PHE A 189 10.05 27.62 -2.40
N SER A 190 10.48 28.42 -1.43
CA SER A 190 11.90 28.66 -1.14
C SER A 190 12.32 28.18 0.25
N ASP A 191 11.35 27.93 1.15
CA ASP A 191 11.62 27.50 2.51
C ASP A 191 11.96 26.00 2.57
N GLN A 192 13.08 25.65 3.21
CA GLN A 192 13.56 24.25 3.28
C GLN A 192 12.78 23.39 4.28
N GLU A 193 12.31 23.96 5.39
CA GLU A 193 11.50 23.27 6.38
C GLU A 193 10.14 22.92 5.78
N LEU A 194 9.51 23.91 5.09
CA LEU A 194 8.26 23.70 4.37
C LEU A 194 8.38 22.59 3.31
N THR A 195 9.49 22.55 2.56
CA THR A 195 9.73 21.49 1.59
C THR A 195 9.85 20.11 2.27
N ALA A 196 10.52 20.03 3.42
CA ALA A 196 10.66 18.79 4.16
C ALA A 196 9.31 18.24 4.67
N ILE A 197 8.34 19.11 5.00
CA ILE A 197 6.97 18.70 5.35
C ILE A 197 6.30 17.97 4.18
N PHE A 198 6.45 18.50 2.96
CA PHE A 198 5.84 17.87 1.78
C PHE A 198 6.56 16.60 1.31
N ASP A 199 7.85 16.45 1.59
CA ASP A 199 8.58 15.20 1.35
C ASP A 199 7.99 14.01 2.14
N VAL A 200 7.40 14.27 3.32
CA VAL A 200 6.70 13.22 4.11
C VAL A 200 5.51 12.64 3.35
N PHE A 201 4.75 13.46 2.63
CA PHE A 201 3.64 12.97 1.81
C PHE A 201 4.13 12.16 0.59
N ALA A 202 5.24 12.54 -0.02
CA ALA A 202 5.86 11.75 -1.09
C ALA A 202 6.31 10.37 -0.58
N ALA A 203 6.85 10.31 0.65
CA ALA A 203 7.30 9.07 1.28
C ALA A 203 6.19 8.02 1.45
N PHE A 204 4.91 8.39 1.48
CA PHE A 204 3.80 7.43 1.48
C PHE A 204 3.73 6.55 0.24
N SER A 205 4.28 7.00 -0.89
CA SER A 205 4.43 6.18 -2.09
C SER A 205 5.62 5.20 -2.01
N GLY A 206 6.43 5.28 -0.96
CA GLY A 206 7.71 4.58 -0.84
C GLY A 206 8.82 5.18 -1.72
N LEU A 207 8.59 6.33 -2.36
CA LEU A 207 9.51 7.01 -3.25
C LEU A 207 9.74 8.46 -2.80
N PRO A 208 10.93 9.02 -3.02
CA PRO A 208 11.19 10.43 -2.78
C PRO A 208 10.44 11.34 -3.77
N ALA A 209 10.28 12.62 -3.40
CA ALA A 209 9.59 13.62 -4.19
C ALA A 209 10.15 13.78 -5.61
N GLU A 210 11.45 13.56 -5.78
CA GLU A 210 12.19 13.58 -7.04
C GLU A 210 11.81 12.45 -8.01
N ARG A 211 11.11 11.42 -7.52
CA ARG A 211 10.85 10.20 -8.29
C ARG A 211 9.39 9.82 -8.38
N THR A 212 8.59 10.12 -7.36
CA THR A 212 7.16 9.80 -7.37
C THR A 212 6.40 10.73 -8.31
N VAL A 213 5.43 10.21 -9.04
CA VAL A 213 4.57 11.03 -9.90
C VAL A 213 3.71 11.97 -9.04
N ALA A 214 3.63 13.24 -9.43
CA ALA A 214 2.93 14.30 -8.70
C ALA A 214 1.50 13.92 -8.29
N MET A 215 0.77 13.28 -9.20
CA MET A 215 -0.61 12.87 -8.99
C MET A 215 -0.78 11.91 -7.80
N MET A 216 0.17 11.01 -7.57
CA MET A 216 0.14 10.09 -6.41
C MET A 216 0.29 10.82 -5.08
N THR A 217 1.24 11.75 -5.00
CA THR A 217 1.46 12.52 -3.75
C THR A 217 0.30 13.47 -3.49
N VAL A 218 -0.22 14.14 -4.53
CA VAL A 218 -1.41 15.00 -4.40
C VAL A 218 -2.63 14.19 -3.94
N ALA A 219 -2.85 12.99 -4.49
CA ALA A 219 -3.91 12.11 -4.04
C ALA A 219 -3.71 11.66 -2.58
N ALA A 220 -2.51 11.20 -2.23
CA ALA A 220 -2.19 10.77 -0.86
C ALA A 220 -2.34 11.90 0.16
N MET A 221 -1.87 13.11 -0.17
CA MET A 221 -2.04 14.30 0.68
C MET A 221 -3.51 14.61 0.90
N ASN A 222 -4.29 14.79 -0.18
CA ASN A 222 -5.69 15.19 -0.06
C ASN A 222 -6.53 14.13 0.66
N THR A 223 -6.35 12.84 0.36
CA THR A 223 -7.08 11.78 1.06
C THR A 223 -6.69 11.69 2.54
N SER A 224 -5.42 11.91 2.89
CA SER A 224 -4.99 11.91 4.30
C SER A 224 -5.52 13.12 5.07
N LEU A 225 -5.67 14.28 4.41
CA LEU A 225 -6.25 15.48 5.02
C LEU A 225 -7.78 15.43 5.13
N LEU A 226 -8.46 14.53 4.40
CA LEU A 226 -9.88 14.24 4.64
C LEU A 226 -10.12 13.42 5.91
N GLY A 227 -9.07 12.90 6.50
CA GLY A 227 -9.04 12.12 7.72
C GLY A 227 -8.30 10.79 7.53
N VAL A 228 -7.80 10.26 8.61
CA VAL A 228 -7.13 8.96 8.66
C VAL A 228 -7.66 8.13 9.81
N TRP A 229 -7.83 6.84 9.54
CA TRP A 229 -8.40 5.87 10.48
C TRP A 229 -7.51 4.64 10.60
N ARG A 230 -7.77 3.86 11.62
CA ARG A 230 -7.29 2.48 11.69
C ARG A 230 -8.33 1.59 12.36
N PRO A 231 -8.31 0.26 12.09
CA PRO A 231 -9.18 -0.67 12.79
C PRO A 231 -8.93 -0.65 14.30
N ALA A 232 -9.99 -0.44 15.10
CA ALA A 232 -9.92 -0.31 16.55
C ALA A 232 -9.33 -1.55 17.25
N LYS A 233 -9.44 -2.73 16.63
CA LYS A 233 -8.95 -4.01 17.15
C LYS A 233 -7.72 -4.56 16.41
N GLY A 234 -7.06 -3.73 15.58
CA GLY A 234 -5.90 -4.11 14.76
C GLY A 234 -6.26 -4.50 13.33
N PHE A 235 -5.26 -4.41 12.46
CA PHE A 235 -5.47 -4.51 11.00
C PHE A 235 -5.96 -5.87 10.51
N ILE A 236 -5.73 -6.97 11.24
CA ILE A 236 -6.25 -8.30 10.87
C ILE A 236 -7.78 -8.34 10.78
N HIS A 237 -8.48 -7.46 11.52
CA HIS A 237 -9.95 -7.42 11.55
C HIS A 237 -10.54 -6.97 10.22
N LEU A 238 -9.86 -6.10 9.47
CA LEU A 238 -10.32 -5.63 8.16
C LEU A 238 -10.42 -6.78 7.12
N PRO A 239 -9.34 -7.52 6.77
CA PRO A 239 -9.46 -8.62 5.82
C PRO A 239 -10.36 -9.75 6.33
N HIS A 240 -10.46 -9.98 7.65
CA HIS A 240 -11.40 -10.96 8.19
C HIS A 240 -12.86 -10.53 7.98
N ALA A 241 -13.19 -9.25 8.19
CA ALA A 241 -14.52 -8.73 7.90
C ALA A 241 -14.85 -8.82 6.40
N MET A 242 -13.88 -8.47 5.54
CA MET A 242 -14.03 -8.62 4.08
C MET A 242 -14.19 -10.09 3.66
N LYS A 243 -13.44 -11.01 4.28
CA LYS A 243 -13.59 -12.46 4.04
C LYS A 243 -15.01 -12.93 4.39
N ARG A 244 -15.50 -12.58 5.58
CA ARG A 244 -16.88 -12.91 5.99
C ARG A 244 -17.88 -12.40 4.96
N LYS A 245 -17.80 -11.11 4.60
CA LYS A 245 -18.70 -10.53 3.61
C LYS A 245 -18.67 -11.24 2.25
N ALA A 246 -17.48 -11.61 1.76
CA ALA A 246 -17.32 -12.35 0.51
C ALA A 246 -18.01 -13.73 0.58
N ILE A 247 -17.84 -14.45 1.70
CA ILE A 247 -18.47 -15.76 1.93
C ILE A 247 -20.00 -15.62 2.03
N ASP A 248 -20.49 -14.63 2.78
CA ASP A 248 -21.93 -14.36 2.94
C ASP A 248 -22.62 -14.06 1.59
N LEU A 249 -21.86 -13.49 0.64
CA LEU A 249 -22.30 -13.26 -0.74
C LEU A 249 -22.07 -14.46 -1.67
N GLY A 250 -21.65 -15.61 -1.15
CA GLY A 250 -21.48 -16.87 -1.88
C GLY A 250 -20.14 -17.07 -2.58
N CYS A 251 -19.11 -16.28 -2.26
CA CYS A 251 -17.75 -16.53 -2.75
C CYS A 251 -17.13 -17.74 -2.02
N GLU A 252 -16.63 -18.71 -2.77
CA GLU A 252 -15.78 -19.76 -2.21
C GLU A 252 -14.36 -19.24 -1.98
N ILE A 253 -13.79 -19.46 -0.78
CA ILE A 253 -12.43 -19.06 -0.42
C ILE A 253 -11.64 -20.25 0.08
N ARG A 254 -10.57 -20.62 -0.64
CA ARG A 254 -9.62 -21.66 -0.23
C ARG A 254 -8.31 -21.02 0.21
N THR A 255 -7.99 -21.14 1.47
CA THR A 255 -6.66 -20.81 2.04
C THR A 255 -5.73 -22.01 1.98
N ARG A 256 -4.41 -21.81 2.21
CA ARG A 256 -3.35 -22.85 2.07
C ARG A 256 -3.36 -23.49 0.68
N THR A 257 -3.79 -22.74 -0.34
CA THR A 257 -3.92 -23.23 -1.71
C THR A 257 -3.03 -22.40 -2.62
N THR A 258 -1.96 -23.01 -3.11
CA THR A 258 -0.96 -22.32 -3.94
C THR A 258 -1.22 -22.61 -5.41
N VAL A 259 -1.48 -21.56 -6.18
CA VAL A 259 -1.50 -21.62 -7.64
C VAL A 259 -0.07 -21.65 -8.15
N SER A 260 0.26 -22.67 -8.95
CA SER A 260 1.57 -22.84 -9.58
C SER A 260 1.60 -22.31 -11.01
N LYS A 261 0.44 -22.25 -11.71
CA LYS A 261 0.38 -21.84 -13.11
C LYS A 261 -1.01 -21.32 -13.50
N ILE A 262 -1.01 -20.32 -14.38
CA ILE A 262 -2.20 -19.91 -15.14
C ILE A 262 -2.14 -20.61 -16.50
N VAL A 263 -3.11 -21.48 -16.76
CA VAL A 263 -3.15 -22.28 -17.99
C VAL A 263 -3.74 -21.43 -19.13
N VAL A 264 -3.01 -21.35 -20.24
CA VAL A 264 -3.41 -20.54 -21.42
C VAL A 264 -3.55 -21.45 -22.64
N HIS A 265 -4.72 -21.44 -23.26
CA HIS A 265 -5.01 -22.12 -24.51
C HIS A 265 -5.45 -21.11 -25.58
N ASN A 266 -4.80 -21.15 -26.75
CA ASN A 266 -5.13 -20.28 -27.89
C ASN A 266 -5.28 -18.78 -27.53
N GLY A 267 -4.35 -18.27 -26.69
CA GLY A 267 -4.36 -16.88 -26.25
C GLY A 267 -5.46 -16.50 -25.25
N ARG A 268 -6.11 -17.51 -24.62
CA ARG A 268 -7.14 -17.33 -23.60
C ARG A 268 -6.78 -18.09 -22.32
N ALA A 269 -7.05 -17.49 -21.18
CA ALA A 269 -6.97 -18.19 -19.89
C ALA A 269 -8.05 -19.28 -19.83
N ALA A 270 -7.65 -20.50 -19.43
CA ALA A 270 -8.51 -21.67 -19.35
C ALA A 270 -8.78 -22.11 -17.91
N GLY A 271 -7.93 -21.69 -16.97
CA GLY A 271 -7.99 -22.06 -15.57
C GLY A 271 -6.64 -21.93 -14.90
N VAL A 272 -6.53 -22.49 -13.71
CA VAL A 272 -5.30 -22.50 -12.91
C VAL A 272 -4.91 -23.93 -12.55
N GLU A 273 -3.61 -24.16 -12.43
CA GLU A 273 -3.03 -25.39 -11.89
C GLU A 273 -2.49 -25.09 -10.49
N LEU A 274 -2.82 -25.94 -9.54
CA LEU A 274 -2.32 -25.86 -8.18
C LEU A 274 -0.97 -26.59 -8.06
N ASN A 275 -0.22 -26.29 -6.99
CA ASN A 275 1.01 -27.01 -6.67
C ASN A 275 0.79 -28.51 -6.37
N THR A 276 -0.45 -28.93 -6.15
CA THR A 276 -0.86 -30.33 -6.00
C THR A 276 -1.04 -31.07 -7.33
N GLY A 277 -1.00 -30.36 -8.46
CA GLY A 277 -1.35 -30.87 -9.80
C GLY A 277 -2.84 -30.77 -10.13
N GLU A 278 -3.70 -30.32 -9.21
CA GLU A 278 -5.13 -30.10 -9.48
C GLU A 278 -5.30 -28.97 -10.50
N PHE A 279 -6.11 -29.20 -11.54
CA PHE A 279 -6.50 -28.17 -12.51
C PHE A 279 -7.92 -27.71 -12.25
N ILE A 280 -8.10 -26.38 -12.08
CA ILE A 280 -9.40 -25.76 -11.85
C ILE A 280 -9.75 -24.86 -13.05
N LYS A 281 -10.85 -25.17 -13.73
CA LYS A 281 -11.31 -24.43 -14.91
C LYS A 281 -11.91 -23.07 -14.53
N ALA A 282 -11.66 -22.03 -15.36
CA ALA A 282 -12.27 -20.73 -15.21
C ALA A 282 -12.52 -20.03 -16.56
N ASP A 283 -13.56 -19.20 -16.60
CA ASP A 283 -13.80 -18.31 -17.76
C ASP A 283 -12.97 -17.04 -17.68
N THR A 284 -12.77 -16.53 -16.45
CA THR A 284 -12.01 -15.31 -16.16
C THR A 284 -11.12 -15.53 -14.95
N ILE A 285 -9.92 -14.95 -14.99
CA ILE A 285 -8.96 -14.98 -13.91
C ILE A 285 -8.53 -13.54 -13.57
N ILE A 286 -8.60 -13.20 -12.29
CA ILE A 286 -7.97 -12.01 -11.72
C ILE A 286 -6.78 -12.48 -10.89
N SER A 287 -5.56 -12.10 -11.28
CA SER A 287 -4.37 -12.38 -10.47
C SER A 287 -3.94 -11.10 -9.74
N THR A 288 -4.05 -11.13 -8.41
CA THR A 288 -3.67 -10.01 -7.53
C THR A 288 -2.31 -10.20 -6.88
N VAL A 289 -1.59 -11.26 -7.24
CA VAL A 289 -0.21 -11.47 -6.81
C VAL A 289 0.72 -10.46 -7.48
N ASP A 290 1.93 -10.31 -6.94
CA ASP A 290 2.97 -9.43 -7.47
C ASP A 290 3.10 -9.55 -8.99
N THR A 291 3.27 -8.40 -9.68
CA THR A 291 3.30 -8.34 -11.15
C THR A 291 4.39 -9.21 -11.76
N LYS A 292 5.60 -9.20 -11.19
CA LYS A 292 6.70 -10.01 -11.73
C LYS A 292 6.47 -11.49 -11.50
N VAL A 293 5.94 -11.86 -10.34
CA VAL A 293 5.55 -13.25 -10.02
C VAL A 293 4.44 -13.72 -10.96
N ALA A 294 3.40 -12.92 -11.15
CA ALA A 294 2.31 -13.27 -12.08
C ALA A 294 2.83 -13.53 -13.49
N ILE A 295 3.74 -12.68 -13.98
CA ILE A 295 4.25 -12.73 -15.35
C ILE A 295 5.31 -13.80 -15.53
N ASN A 296 6.28 -13.91 -14.64
CA ASN A 296 7.41 -14.81 -14.79
C ASN A 296 7.07 -16.25 -14.37
N ASP A 297 6.36 -16.39 -13.25
CA ASP A 297 6.18 -17.68 -12.59
C ASP A 297 4.83 -18.31 -12.95
N LEU A 298 3.72 -17.52 -12.94
CA LEU A 298 2.40 -18.11 -13.18
C LEU A 298 2.01 -18.16 -14.65
N ILE A 299 2.38 -17.16 -15.47
CA ILE A 299 2.05 -17.13 -16.90
C ILE A 299 3.20 -17.72 -17.74
N GLY A 300 4.42 -17.26 -17.47
CA GLY A 300 5.61 -17.51 -18.27
C GLY A 300 5.80 -16.45 -19.36
N MET A 301 6.99 -15.85 -19.38
CA MET A 301 7.33 -14.77 -20.32
C MET A 301 7.24 -15.22 -21.79
N ASP A 302 7.52 -16.49 -22.10
CA ASP A 302 7.46 -17.01 -23.47
C ASP A 302 6.03 -17.15 -23.98
N ILE A 303 5.08 -17.53 -23.12
CA ILE A 303 3.65 -17.52 -23.44
C ILE A 303 3.23 -16.08 -23.75
N LEU A 304 3.60 -15.13 -22.88
CA LEU A 304 3.25 -13.73 -23.04
C LEU A 304 3.83 -13.13 -24.33
N LYS A 305 5.09 -13.46 -24.70
CA LYS A 305 5.71 -13.05 -25.97
C LYS A 305 4.98 -13.60 -27.18
N LYS A 306 4.56 -14.87 -27.15
CA LYS A 306 3.80 -15.50 -28.25
C LYS A 306 2.45 -14.83 -28.46
N VAL A 307 1.76 -14.42 -27.38
CA VAL A 307 0.47 -13.74 -27.46
C VAL A 307 0.63 -12.27 -27.87
N ASN A 308 1.59 -11.53 -27.25
CA ASN A 308 1.86 -10.13 -27.58
C ASN A 308 3.27 -9.71 -27.15
N ALA A 309 4.17 -9.63 -28.12
CA ALA A 309 5.57 -9.25 -27.88
C ALA A 309 5.73 -7.80 -27.34
N GLY A 310 4.82 -6.88 -27.71
CA GLY A 310 4.82 -5.49 -27.20
C GLY A 310 4.53 -5.42 -25.70
N TYR A 311 3.49 -6.11 -25.27
CA TYR A 311 3.14 -6.21 -23.85
C TYR A 311 4.25 -6.90 -23.05
N ALA A 312 4.84 -7.99 -23.57
CA ALA A 312 5.95 -8.68 -22.93
C ALA A 312 7.18 -7.77 -22.75
N ARG A 313 7.53 -6.94 -23.76
CA ARG A 313 8.60 -5.93 -23.63
C ARG A 313 8.28 -4.91 -22.53
N LYS A 314 7.04 -4.41 -22.48
CA LYS A 314 6.59 -3.47 -21.44
C LYS A 314 6.64 -4.11 -20.05
N ALA A 315 6.17 -5.34 -19.92
CA ALA A 315 6.18 -6.11 -18.67
C ALA A 315 7.61 -6.33 -18.11
N LYS A 316 8.58 -6.60 -19.00
CA LYS A 316 10.01 -6.76 -18.62
C LYS A 316 10.59 -5.48 -17.99
N ARG A 317 10.12 -4.29 -18.42
CA ARG A 317 10.62 -2.98 -17.96
C ARG A 317 9.95 -2.47 -16.69
N VAL A 318 8.94 -3.18 -16.19
CA VAL A 318 8.25 -2.77 -14.94
C VAL A 318 9.25 -2.66 -13.79
N THR A 319 9.24 -1.52 -13.13
CA THR A 319 10.01 -1.27 -11.92
C THR A 319 9.11 -1.49 -10.70
N MET A 320 9.57 -2.34 -9.78
CA MET A 320 8.86 -2.63 -8.54
C MET A 320 9.14 -1.55 -7.48
N SER A 321 8.20 -1.40 -6.55
CA SER A 321 8.39 -0.47 -5.43
C SER A 321 9.50 -0.94 -4.48
N PRO A 322 10.11 -0.02 -3.74
CA PRO A 322 11.07 -0.37 -2.69
C PRO A 322 10.44 -1.28 -1.62
N SER A 323 11.31 -1.94 -0.90
CA SER A 323 10.98 -2.65 0.32
C SER A 323 11.18 -1.77 1.56
N ALA A 324 11.06 -2.35 2.75
CA ALA A 324 11.33 -1.71 4.03
C ALA A 324 12.05 -2.67 4.99
N ILE A 325 12.68 -2.12 6.03
CA ILE A 325 12.87 -2.82 7.30
C ILE A 325 11.78 -2.35 8.26
N THR A 326 11.19 -3.29 8.97
CA THR A 326 10.22 -3.00 10.04
C THR A 326 10.73 -3.60 11.33
N ILE A 327 10.92 -2.75 12.34
CA ILE A 327 11.37 -3.13 13.66
C ILE A 327 10.16 -3.02 14.58
N SER A 328 9.69 -4.16 15.09
CA SER A 328 8.52 -4.28 15.94
C SER A 328 8.98 -4.52 17.37
N LEU A 329 8.66 -3.59 18.27
CA LEU A 329 9.08 -3.59 19.66
C LEU A 329 7.87 -3.76 20.59
N GLY A 330 7.86 -4.82 21.40
CA GLY A 330 6.96 -4.95 22.54
C GLY A 330 7.66 -4.40 23.76
N LEU A 331 7.00 -3.49 24.48
CA LEU A 331 7.58 -2.79 25.61
C LEU A 331 6.96 -3.27 26.93
N ASP A 332 7.65 -3.10 28.03
CA ASP A 332 7.06 -3.33 29.34
C ASP A 332 5.96 -2.27 29.64
N GLU A 333 5.08 -2.58 30.60
CA GLU A 333 3.89 -1.78 30.89
C GLU A 333 4.19 -0.51 31.72
N SER A 334 5.44 -0.28 32.12
CA SER A 334 5.83 0.91 32.86
C SER A 334 5.98 2.16 31.99
N ILE A 335 6.05 1.99 30.65
CA ILE A 335 6.18 3.10 29.72
C ILE A 335 4.82 3.71 29.39
N ASP A 336 4.70 5.02 29.51
CA ASP A 336 3.51 5.77 29.11
C ASP A 336 3.73 6.44 27.73
N LEU A 337 3.36 5.72 26.68
CA LEU A 337 3.45 6.24 25.30
C LEU A 337 2.45 7.36 25.02
N TYR A 338 1.35 7.44 25.77
CA TYR A 338 0.31 8.45 25.59
C TYR A 338 0.81 9.82 26.05
N SER A 339 1.45 9.90 27.21
CA SER A 339 2.01 11.16 27.72
C SER A 339 3.08 11.77 26.82
N LEU A 340 3.71 10.96 25.96
CA LEU A 340 4.65 11.41 24.93
C LEU A 340 3.95 11.96 23.67
N GLY A 341 2.61 11.98 23.63
CA GLY A 341 1.81 12.46 22.50
C GLY A 341 1.96 11.59 21.25
N LEU A 342 2.16 10.27 21.40
CA LEU A 342 2.38 9.34 20.29
C LEU A 342 1.08 8.77 19.70
N ASP A 343 -0.06 9.35 20.06
CA ASP A 343 -1.41 8.96 19.67
C ASP A 343 -1.86 9.46 18.29
N CYS A 344 -0.95 10.05 17.52
CA CYS A 344 -1.19 10.42 16.12
C CYS A 344 -0.95 9.26 15.13
N GLY A 345 -1.35 9.46 13.88
CA GLY A 345 -1.21 8.46 12.82
C GLY A 345 0.24 8.05 12.55
N TYR A 346 1.14 9.04 12.42
CA TYR A 346 2.56 8.86 12.21
C TYR A 346 3.39 9.81 13.06
N ASN A 347 4.51 9.31 13.61
CA ASN A 347 5.59 10.12 14.11
C ASN A 347 6.79 9.91 13.16
N VAL A 348 7.19 10.95 12.44
CA VAL A 348 8.29 10.89 11.46
C VAL A 348 9.51 11.59 12.04
N ILE A 349 10.66 10.93 12.03
CA ILE A 349 11.94 11.55 12.35
C ILE A 349 12.77 11.62 11.06
N THR A 350 13.21 12.82 10.68
CA THR A 350 13.93 13.03 9.41
C THR A 350 14.96 14.14 9.55
N THR A 351 16.07 14.02 8.82
CA THR A 351 17.14 15.04 8.78
C THR A 351 16.90 16.12 7.73
N GLY A 352 15.71 16.19 7.15
CA GLY A 352 15.27 17.32 6.33
C GLY A 352 15.18 17.05 4.84
N LYS A 353 15.16 18.14 4.06
CA LYS A 353 14.97 18.11 2.60
C LYS A 353 16.00 17.20 1.90
N GLY A 354 15.53 16.38 0.99
CA GLY A 354 16.34 15.50 0.16
C GLY A 354 16.95 14.30 0.89
N THR A 355 16.66 14.11 2.20
CA THR A 355 17.11 12.94 2.95
C THR A 355 16.61 11.66 2.31
N PHE A 356 15.34 11.61 1.94
CA PHE A 356 14.71 10.43 1.37
C PHE A 356 15.33 10.07 0.00
N GLU A 357 15.65 11.06 -0.85
CA GLU A 357 16.36 10.83 -2.12
C GLU A 357 17.80 10.35 -1.90
N LYS A 358 18.52 10.88 -0.90
CA LYS A 358 19.87 10.40 -0.56
C LYS A 358 19.83 8.94 -0.12
N LEU A 359 18.92 8.58 0.77
CA LEU A 359 18.71 7.20 1.20
C LEU A 359 18.31 6.31 0.02
N PHE A 360 17.49 6.81 -0.89
CA PHE A 360 17.07 6.09 -2.08
C PHE A 360 18.22 5.86 -3.07
N LYS A 361 19.10 6.83 -3.27
CA LYS A 361 20.30 6.68 -4.11
C LYS A 361 21.33 5.71 -3.50
N ALA A 362 21.35 5.63 -2.19
CA ALA A 362 22.16 4.68 -1.44
C ALA A 362 21.59 3.23 -1.46
N PHE A 363 20.62 2.98 -2.31
CA PHE A 363 19.80 1.79 -2.38
C PHE A 363 20.60 0.47 -2.42
N ASP A 364 21.78 0.48 -3.02
CA ASP A 364 22.65 -0.69 -3.15
C ASP A 364 23.66 -0.84 -1.99
N ASN A 365 23.74 0.13 -1.08
CA ASN A 365 24.68 0.10 0.05
C ASN A 365 23.99 0.37 1.40
N SER A 366 23.80 -0.69 2.19
CA SER A 366 23.16 -0.61 3.50
C SER A 366 23.92 0.22 4.55
N GLU A 367 25.20 0.55 4.34
CA GLU A 367 25.99 1.37 5.27
C GLU A 367 25.48 2.82 5.34
N TYR A 368 24.94 3.35 4.24
CA TYR A 368 24.34 4.68 4.22
C TYR A 368 23.09 4.81 5.11
N LEU A 369 22.47 3.69 5.50
CA LEU A 369 21.33 3.69 6.41
C LEU A 369 21.74 3.98 7.87
N LEU A 370 23.03 3.98 8.17
CA LEU A 370 23.60 4.18 9.52
C LEU A 370 24.22 5.57 9.69
N ASP A 371 23.87 6.53 8.84
CA ASP A 371 24.38 7.91 8.92
C ASP A 371 23.47 8.77 9.81
N GLU A 372 23.98 9.22 10.97
CA GLU A 372 23.26 10.12 11.89
C GLU A 372 22.91 11.49 11.27
N LYS A 373 23.58 11.88 10.20
CA LYS A 373 23.33 13.13 9.47
C LYS A 373 22.33 12.96 8.32
N CYS A 374 21.97 11.73 8.00
CA CYS A 374 21.08 11.43 6.88
C CYS A 374 20.23 10.20 7.18
N PHE A 375 19.14 10.36 7.93
CA PHE A 375 18.20 9.28 8.20
C PHE A 375 16.74 9.75 8.16
N HIS A 376 15.85 8.82 7.86
CA HIS A 376 14.41 9.01 7.84
C HIS A 376 13.73 7.76 8.36
N THR A 377 12.79 7.92 9.27
CA THR A 377 12.01 6.80 9.80
C THR A 377 10.62 7.23 10.25
N ALA A 378 9.66 6.32 10.17
CA ALA A 378 8.32 6.51 10.71
C ALA A 378 8.12 5.60 11.92
N VAL A 379 7.52 6.14 12.97
CA VAL A 379 7.22 5.45 14.23
C VAL A 379 5.72 5.45 14.47
N ILE A 380 5.17 4.27 14.76
CA ILE A 380 3.74 4.07 14.99
C ILE A 380 3.56 3.31 16.30
N CYS A 381 2.56 3.70 17.09
CA CYS A 381 2.23 3.09 18.36
C CYS A 381 0.82 2.47 18.31
N PRO A 382 0.66 1.27 17.72
CA PRO A 382 -0.65 0.63 17.52
C PRO A 382 -1.45 0.47 18.80
N SER A 383 -0.79 0.15 19.91
CA SER A 383 -1.43 -0.08 21.21
C SER A 383 -2.21 1.11 21.75
N LEU A 384 -1.86 2.34 21.36
CA LEU A 384 -2.61 3.56 21.74
C LEU A 384 -4.01 3.61 21.09
N THR A 385 -4.21 2.87 20.01
CA THR A 385 -5.52 2.74 19.36
C THR A 385 -6.21 1.43 19.73
N THR A 386 -5.46 0.31 19.71
CA THR A 386 -6.03 -1.04 19.87
C THR A 386 -6.12 -1.49 21.34
N GLY A 387 -5.47 -0.77 22.24
CA GLY A 387 -5.27 -1.22 23.62
C GLY A 387 -4.27 -2.37 23.73
N GLY A 388 -4.16 -2.94 24.90
CA GLY A 388 -3.25 -4.05 25.20
C GLY A 388 -1.84 -3.60 25.57
N LYS A 389 -0.87 -4.52 25.42
CA LYS A 389 0.52 -4.25 25.80
C LYS A 389 1.16 -3.19 24.90
N PRO A 390 2.01 -2.30 25.46
CA PRO A 390 2.64 -1.23 24.69
C PRO A 390 3.48 -1.76 23.51
N VAL A 391 3.25 -1.20 22.32
CA VAL A 391 3.92 -1.60 21.09
C VAL A 391 4.40 -0.37 20.32
N VAL A 392 5.64 -0.43 19.87
CA VAL A 392 6.24 0.55 18.95
C VAL A 392 6.68 -0.16 17.69
N ILE A 393 6.33 0.39 16.53
CA ILE A 393 6.76 -0.09 15.21
C ILE A 393 7.55 1.01 14.53
N ILE A 394 8.81 0.72 14.19
CA ILE A 394 9.73 1.62 13.50
C ILE A 394 9.85 1.13 12.06
N ARG A 395 9.59 2.00 11.08
CA ARG A 395 9.71 1.67 9.65
C ARG A 395 10.83 2.46 8.98
N VAL A 396 11.72 1.74 8.35
CA VAL A 396 12.83 2.29 7.56
C VAL A 396 12.55 2.07 6.08
N VAL A 397 12.30 3.15 5.36
CA VAL A 397 12.03 3.18 3.91
C VAL A 397 12.85 4.35 3.34
N PRO A 398 13.44 4.25 2.16
CA PRO A 398 13.56 3.07 1.30
C PRO A 398 14.60 2.09 1.83
N MET A 399 14.40 0.81 1.51
CA MET A 399 15.36 -0.23 1.84
C MET A 399 15.90 -0.85 0.56
N PRO A 400 17.22 -1.00 0.43
CA PRO A 400 17.83 -1.73 -0.68
C PRO A 400 17.23 -3.14 -0.80
N MET A 401 16.65 -3.46 -1.97
CA MET A 401 16.10 -4.79 -2.22
C MET A 401 17.17 -5.81 -2.60
N ALA A 402 18.25 -5.33 -3.20
CA ALA A 402 19.34 -6.18 -3.65
C ALA A 402 19.95 -6.97 -2.49
N ASN A 403 20.10 -8.27 -2.70
CA ASN A 403 20.89 -9.19 -1.88
C ASN A 403 20.37 -9.64 -0.51
N TRP A 404 19.27 -9.09 0.04
CA TRP A 404 18.78 -9.54 1.35
C TRP A 404 18.37 -11.02 1.37
N LYS A 405 17.71 -11.51 0.31
CA LYS A 405 17.37 -12.93 0.17
C LYS A 405 18.62 -13.77 -0.01
N GLN A 406 19.48 -13.40 -0.96
CA GLN A 406 20.74 -14.09 -1.21
C GLN A 406 21.60 -14.14 0.06
N LEU A 407 21.78 -13.00 0.74
CA LEU A 407 22.54 -12.93 1.98
C LEU A 407 21.98 -13.87 3.05
N ARG A 408 20.65 -13.91 3.20
CA ARG A 408 19.97 -14.82 4.13
C ARG A 408 20.21 -16.29 3.80
N GLU A 409 20.30 -16.64 2.51
CA GLU A 409 20.47 -18.01 2.04
C GLU A 409 21.95 -18.45 2.06
N THR A 410 22.90 -17.54 1.80
CA THR A 410 24.33 -17.85 1.68
C THR A 410 25.12 -17.57 2.95
N ASP A 411 24.75 -16.55 3.73
CA ASP A 411 25.40 -16.19 5.00
C ASP A 411 24.39 -15.66 6.02
N TYR A 412 23.77 -16.56 6.73
CA TYR A 412 22.73 -16.24 7.72
C TYR A 412 23.29 -15.46 8.93
N ALA A 413 24.57 -15.63 9.27
CA ALA A 413 25.22 -14.92 10.36
C ALA A 413 25.40 -13.44 10.01
N LEU A 414 25.91 -13.15 8.81
CA LEU A 414 26.06 -11.79 8.31
C LEU A 414 24.69 -11.12 8.09
N TYR A 415 23.71 -11.85 7.56
CA TYR A 415 22.33 -11.38 7.44
C TYR A 415 21.77 -10.93 8.81
N THR A 416 21.96 -11.76 9.84
CA THR A 416 21.49 -11.47 11.19
C THR A 416 22.21 -10.25 11.77
N LYS A 417 23.54 -10.21 11.65
CA LYS A 417 24.35 -9.08 12.10
C LYS A 417 23.89 -7.76 11.48
N LYS A 418 23.75 -7.69 10.14
CA LYS A 418 23.34 -6.46 9.44
C LYS A 418 21.95 -5.98 9.84
N LYS A 419 20.95 -6.87 9.95
CA LYS A 419 19.61 -6.47 10.35
C LYS A 419 19.56 -5.95 11.79
N GLU A 420 20.36 -6.53 12.70
CA GLU A 420 20.43 -6.07 14.09
C GLU A 420 21.15 -4.71 14.18
N GLU A 421 22.25 -4.51 13.45
CA GLU A 421 22.97 -3.21 13.39
C GLU A 421 22.05 -2.07 12.93
N ILE A 422 21.25 -2.31 11.87
CA ILE A 422 20.27 -1.34 11.38
C ILE A 422 19.19 -1.09 12.44
N ALA A 423 18.67 -2.14 13.06
CA ALA A 423 17.66 -1.99 14.08
C ALA A 423 18.18 -1.21 15.30
N ASP A 424 19.40 -1.51 15.77
CA ASP A 424 20.04 -0.78 16.87
C ASP A 424 20.23 0.70 16.55
N PHE A 425 20.64 1.01 15.32
CA PHE A 425 20.78 2.40 14.89
C PHE A 425 19.44 3.14 14.98
N TYR A 426 18.36 2.61 14.37
CA TYR A 426 17.07 3.29 14.36
C TYR A 426 16.40 3.32 15.74
N ILE A 427 16.58 2.30 16.58
CA ILE A 427 16.14 2.32 17.99
C ILE A 427 16.82 3.49 18.72
N ARG A 428 18.15 3.67 18.57
CA ARG A 428 18.85 4.81 19.18
C ARG A 428 18.36 6.16 18.67
N GLN A 429 18.03 6.30 17.35
CA GLN A 429 17.46 7.55 16.85
C GLN A 429 16.07 7.82 17.45
N VAL A 430 15.21 6.80 17.54
CA VAL A 430 13.89 6.93 18.17
C VAL A 430 14.02 7.24 19.67
N GLU A 431 14.95 6.62 20.36
CA GLU A 431 15.24 6.90 21.77
C GLU A 431 15.69 8.34 21.99
N ARG A 432 16.57 8.83 21.11
CA ARG A 432 17.15 10.18 21.22
C ARG A 432 16.11 11.28 20.95
N TYR A 433 15.23 11.10 19.97
CA TYR A 433 14.38 12.18 19.45
C TYR A 433 12.89 12.04 19.80
N LEU A 434 12.42 10.87 20.20
CA LEU A 434 10.99 10.62 20.33
C LEU A 434 10.59 9.92 21.63
N ILE A 435 11.26 8.84 22.03
CA ILE A 435 10.88 8.00 23.17
C ILE A 435 12.09 7.83 24.11
N PRO A 436 12.29 8.72 25.09
CA PRO A 436 13.42 8.63 26.00
C PRO A 436 13.50 7.29 26.72
N ASN A 437 14.70 6.73 26.84
CA ASN A 437 14.99 5.44 27.48
C ASN A 437 14.30 4.22 26.83
N LEU A 438 13.88 4.31 25.56
CA LEU A 438 13.18 3.23 24.83
C LEU A 438 13.86 1.87 25.00
N SER A 439 15.20 1.83 24.88
CA SER A 439 15.99 0.59 24.95
C SER A 439 15.79 -0.19 26.25
N ARG A 440 15.55 0.49 27.36
CA ARG A 440 15.33 -0.13 28.69
C ARG A 440 13.98 -0.83 28.82
N HIS A 441 13.00 -0.41 28.00
CA HIS A 441 11.63 -0.93 28.05
C HIS A 441 11.39 -2.08 27.05
N ILE A 442 12.37 -2.45 26.21
CA ILE A 442 12.18 -3.47 25.17
C ILE A 442 12.14 -4.86 25.78
N VAL A 443 10.99 -5.54 25.69
CA VAL A 443 10.77 -6.94 26.10
C VAL A 443 10.75 -7.89 24.92
N VAL A 444 10.22 -7.42 23.78
CA VAL A 444 10.15 -8.20 22.52
C VAL A 444 10.69 -7.36 21.39
N ARG A 445 11.51 -7.99 20.54
CA ARG A 445 12.06 -7.41 19.33
C ARG A 445 11.86 -8.40 18.17
N ASP A 446 11.20 -7.94 17.10
CA ASP A 446 11.03 -8.67 15.85
C ASP A 446 11.43 -7.77 14.68
N ILE A 447 12.28 -8.25 13.78
CA ILE A 447 12.81 -7.43 12.68
C ILE A 447 12.47 -8.12 11.36
N ALA A 448 11.60 -7.49 10.58
CA ALA A 448 11.28 -7.90 9.22
C ALA A 448 12.16 -7.14 8.22
N THR A 449 12.81 -7.87 7.32
CA THR A 449 13.66 -7.35 6.23
C THR A 449 12.97 -7.57 4.88
N PRO A 450 13.51 -7.06 3.75
CA PRO A 450 13.00 -7.39 2.42
C PRO A 450 12.86 -8.89 2.16
N ALA A 451 13.79 -9.71 2.66
CA ALA A 451 13.69 -11.19 2.58
C ALA A 451 12.51 -11.76 3.39
N THR A 452 12.15 -11.12 4.49
CA THR A 452 10.96 -11.50 5.28
C THR A 452 9.69 -11.19 4.51
N PHE A 453 9.59 -10.00 3.91
CA PHE A 453 8.45 -9.59 3.10
C PHE A 453 8.29 -10.48 1.87
N GLU A 454 9.37 -10.76 1.13
CA GLU A 454 9.34 -11.68 -0.03
C GLU A 454 8.82 -13.06 0.36
N ARG A 455 9.34 -13.65 1.44
CA ARG A 455 8.93 -14.97 1.92
C ARG A 455 7.45 -15.02 2.32
N TYR A 456 6.96 -13.98 3.02
CA TYR A 456 5.59 -13.95 3.53
C TYR A 456 4.57 -13.60 2.45
N SER A 457 4.77 -12.50 1.74
CA SER A 457 3.81 -12.01 0.73
C SER A 457 3.98 -12.71 -0.63
N GLY A 458 5.20 -13.19 -0.94
CA GLY A 458 5.58 -13.66 -2.27
C GLY A 458 5.81 -12.53 -3.26
N SER A 459 5.96 -11.28 -2.78
CA SER A 459 6.31 -10.16 -3.65
C SER A 459 7.76 -10.26 -4.10
N ALA A 460 8.03 -9.96 -5.37
CA ALA A 460 9.39 -9.97 -5.89
C ALA A 460 10.28 -9.00 -5.12
N SER A 461 11.39 -9.49 -4.60
CA SER A 461 12.37 -8.73 -3.81
C SER A 461 11.77 -8.03 -2.58
N GLY A 462 10.63 -8.50 -2.06
CA GLY A 462 9.97 -7.92 -0.89
C GLY A 462 9.31 -6.56 -1.14
N SER A 463 8.97 -6.22 -2.38
CA SER A 463 8.32 -4.94 -2.70
C SER A 463 7.05 -4.71 -1.88
N ASN A 464 6.86 -3.47 -1.39
CA ASN A 464 5.72 -3.13 -0.53
C ASN A 464 4.42 -2.85 -1.30
N TYR A 465 4.51 -2.30 -2.52
CA TYR A 465 3.37 -1.71 -3.24
C TYR A 465 3.25 -2.18 -4.69
N ASP A 466 3.87 -3.31 -5.08
CA ASP A 466 3.93 -3.78 -6.46
C ASP A 466 4.67 -2.77 -7.37
N MET A 467 4.10 -2.30 -8.46
CA MET A 467 4.77 -1.39 -9.41
C MET A 467 4.98 0.01 -8.82
N SER A 468 6.20 0.54 -8.91
CA SER A 468 6.53 1.90 -8.49
C SER A 468 5.77 2.96 -9.30
N PRO A 469 5.29 4.04 -8.65
CA PRO A 469 4.61 5.15 -9.32
C PRO A 469 5.60 6.19 -9.88
N TYR A 470 6.60 5.73 -10.65
CA TYR A 470 7.44 6.62 -11.46
C TYR A 470 6.64 7.21 -12.62
N PRO A 471 6.97 8.41 -13.12
CA PRO A 471 6.32 8.98 -14.30
C PRO A 471 6.32 8.06 -15.52
N ASP A 472 7.37 7.24 -15.69
CA ASP A 472 7.47 6.26 -16.78
C ASP A 472 6.74 4.93 -16.53
N ASN A 473 6.23 4.74 -15.32
CA ASN A 473 5.54 3.54 -14.88
C ASN A 473 4.10 3.83 -14.39
N PHE A 474 3.56 4.99 -14.76
CA PHE A 474 2.27 5.48 -14.30
C PHE A 474 1.35 5.92 -15.47
N GLY A 475 0.06 6.05 -15.22
CA GLY A 475 -0.93 6.45 -16.21
C GLY A 475 -0.94 5.53 -17.44
N LEU A 476 -0.93 6.09 -18.64
CA LEU A 476 -0.91 5.35 -19.92
C LEU A 476 0.38 4.55 -20.16
N LYS A 477 1.46 4.93 -19.48
CA LYS A 477 2.73 4.21 -19.56
C LYS A 477 2.74 2.95 -18.69
N ARG A 478 1.82 2.84 -17.74
CA ARG A 478 1.69 1.70 -16.85
C ARG A 478 1.32 0.43 -17.62
N LEU A 479 1.73 -0.72 -17.10
CA LEU A 479 1.27 -2.01 -17.63
C LEU A 479 -0.26 -2.10 -17.47
N SER A 480 -0.99 -2.44 -18.54
CA SER A 480 -2.45 -2.48 -18.49
C SER A 480 -2.96 -3.61 -17.60
N THR A 481 -4.07 -3.35 -16.91
CA THR A 481 -4.79 -4.34 -16.09
C THR A 481 -5.36 -5.46 -16.96
N ARG A 482 -5.95 -5.12 -18.11
CA ARG A 482 -6.36 -6.07 -19.12
C ARG A 482 -5.11 -6.59 -19.83
N THR A 483 -4.81 -7.88 -19.66
CA THR A 483 -3.69 -8.50 -20.39
C THR A 483 -4.09 -8.82 -21.83
N PRO A 484 -3.11 -9.06 -22.73
CA PRO A 484 -3.43 -9.57 -24.07
C PRO A 484 -3.95 -11.02 -24.07
N ILE A 485 -3.83 -11.74 -22.95
CA ILE A 485 -4.44 -13.06 -22.77
C ILE A 485 -5.91 -12.85 -22.43
N LYS A 486 -6.82 -13.27 -23.32
CA LYS A 486 -8.27 -13.11 -23.11
C LYS A 486 -8.70 -13.77 -21.79
N GLY A 487 -9.51 -13.07 -21.02
CA GLY A 487 -10.00 -13.58 -19.73
C GLY A 487 -8.99 -13.50 -18.56
N LEU A 488 -7.81 -12.88 -18.74
CA LEU A 488 -6.83 -12.67 -17.69
C LEU A 488 -6.63 -11.19 -17.39
N PHE A 489 -6.76 -10.83 -16.10
CA PHE A 489 -6.62 -9.48 -15.59
C PHE A 489 -5.59 -9.42 -14.47
N LEU A 490 -4.74 -8.39 -14.50
CA LEU A 490 -3.71 -8.12 -13.51
C LEU A 490 -3.92 -6.72 -12.92
N PRO A 491 -4.77 -6.55 -11.88
CA PRO A 491 -4.94 -5.26 -11.21
C PRO A 491 -3.63 -4.87 -10.51
N LYS A 492 -3.14 -3.64 -10.77
CA LYS A 492 -1.78 -3.22 -10.44
C LYS A 492 -1.71 -1.91 -9.65
N PHE A 493 -2.75 -1.57 -8.92
CA PHE A 493 -2.77 -0.35 -8.12
C PHE A 493 -2.97 -0.70 -6.64
N SER A 494 -1.88 -0.87 -5.90
CA SER A 494 -1.89 -1.34 -4.52
C SER A 494 -1.11 -0.45 -3.55
N HIS A 495 -1.01 0.86 -3.84
CA HIS A 495 -0.33 1.84 -2.99
C HIS A 495 -1.19 2.26 -1.79
N GLY A 496 -1.39 1.33 -0.86
CA GLY A 496 -2.20 1.52 0.32
C GLY A 496 -3.55 0.79 0.27
N ILE A 497 -4.27 0.81 1.39
CA ILE A 497 -5.51 0.04 1.56
C ILE A 497 -6.63 0.60 0.68
N TRP A 498 -6.84 1.92 0.70
CA TRP A 498 -7.88 2.59 -0.09
C TRP A 498 -7.71 2.34 -1.61
N PRO A 499 -6.54 2.59 -2.24
CA PRO A 499 -6.34 2.28 -3.65
C PRO A 499 -6.47 0.79 -3.97
N SER A 500 -6.09 -0.10 -3.03
CA SER A 500 -6.25 -1.55 -3.20
C SER A 500 -7.73 -1.94 -3.24
N MET A 501 -8.56 -1.37 -2.36
CA MET A 501 -10.00 -1.60 -2.36
C MET A 501 -10.63 -1.10 -3.67
N GLN A 502 -10.27 0.10 -4.12
CA GLN A 502 -10.72 0.64 -5.41
C GLN A 502 -10.28 -0.21 -6.60
N SER A 503 -9.04 -0.70 -6.60
CA SER A 503 -8.52 -1.53 -7.68
C SER A 503 -9.35 -2.81 -7.86
N GLY A 504 -9.82 -3.39 -6.76
CA GLY A 504 -10.72 -4.55 -6.79
C GLY A 504 -12.08 -4.23 -7.43
N ILE A 505 -12.67 -3.06 -7.14
CA ILE A 505 -13.90 -2.60 -7.80
C ILE A 505 -13.66 -2.38 -9.29
N GLN A 506 -12.61 -1.66 -9.63
CA GLN A 506 -12.31 -1.24 -11.00
C GLN A 506 -12.03 -2.42 -11.94
N VAL A 507 -11.35 -3.47 -11.47
CA VAL A 507 -11.10 -4.64 -12.31
C VAL A 507 -12.38 -5.41 -12.61
N VAL A 508 -13.29 -5.53 -11.64
CA VAL A 508 -14.60 -6.17 -11.86
C VAL A 508 -15.47 -5.31 -12.76
N ASP A 509 -15.50 -3.99 -12.54
CA ASP A 509 -16.22 -3.05 -13.41
C ASP A 509 -15.73 -3.14 -14.87
N MET A 510 -14.43 -3.25 -15.08
CA MET A 510 -13.84 -3.46 -16.41
C MET A 510 -14.30 -4.78 -17.05
N ILE A 511 -14.42 -5.85 -16.29
CA ILE A 511 -14.94 -7.14 -16.77
C ILE A 511 -16.41 -7.00 -17.18
N LEU A 512 -17.19 -6.23 -16.41
CA LEU A 512 -18.63 -6.01 -16.62
C LEU A 512 -18.97 -4.87 -17.60
N GLY A 513 -17.95 -4.28 -18.25
CA GLY A 513 -18.15 -3.25 -19.28
C GLY A 513 -18.50 -1.86 -18.76
N GLY A 514 -18.06 -1.51 -17.55
CA GLY A 514 -18.15 -0.15 -17.00
C GLY A 514 -19.48 0.18 -16.32
N ARG A 515 -20.21 -0.82 -15.81
CA ARG A 515 -21.56 -0.62 -15.21
C ARG A 515 -21.54 -0.16 -13.76
N ILE A 516 -20.47 -0.51 -13.00
CA ILE A 516 -20.40 -0.27 -11.55
C ILE A 516 -19.93 1.16 -11.27
N MET A 517 -18.84 1.60 -11.90
CA MET A 517 -18.23 2.89 -11.64
C MET A 517 -19.09 4.09 -12.06
N ASN A 518 -19.94 3.92 -13.08
CA ASN A 518 -20.94 4.93 -13.44
C ASN A 518 -21.98 5.17 -12.32
N GLY A 519 -22.21 4.17 -11.45
CA GLY A 519 -23.01 4.32 -10.23
C GLY A 519 -22.26 4.93 -9.05
N TYR A 520 -20.93 4.69 -8.97
CA TYR A 520 -20.08 5.14 -7.87
C TYR A 520 -19.74 6.64 -7.94
N SER A 521 -19.56 7.21 -9.15
CA SER A 521 -19.33 8.65 -9.35
C SER A 521 -20.51 9.51 -8.88
N ARG A 522 -21.74 8.98 -8.88
CA ARG A 522 -22.93 9.69 -8.36
C ARG A 522 -22.95 9.83 -6.84
N TYR A 523 -22.20 9.00 -6.10
CA TYR A 523 -22.13 9.06 -4.63
C TYR A 523 -21.27 10.24 -4.13
N ARG A 524 -20.36 10.79 -4.96
CA ARG A 524 -19.51 11.91 -4.60
C ARG A 524 -20.13 13.29 -4.84
N GLU A 525 -21.25 13.36 -5.58
CA GLU A 525 -21.91 14.63 -5.89
C GLU A 525 -22.80 15.17 -4.74
N HIS A 526 -22.88 14.46 -3.62
CA HIS A 526 -23.73 14.81 -2.48
C HIS A 526 -22.96 15.15 -1.18
N LYS A 527 -21.70 15.59 -1.28
CA LYS A 527 -20.97 16.19 -0.13
C LYS A 527 -20.52 17.60 -0.45
#